data_cce4604257b45aaf78d297e167f43d02
#
_entry.id   cce4604257b45aaf78d297e167f43d02
#
_cell.length_a   1.000
_cell.length_b   1.000
_cell.length_c   1.000
_cell.angle_alpha   90.00
_cell.angle_beta   90.00
_cell.angle_gamma   90.00
#
_symmetry.space_group_name_H-M   'P 1'
#
loop_
_entity.id
_entity.type
_entity.pdbx_description
1 polymer ?
#
loop_
_entity_poly.entity_id
_entity_poly.type
_entity_poly.pdbx_seq_one_letter_code
_entity_poly.pdbx_strand_id
1 'polypeptide(L)'
;MPSTATATIDIRLVKGVDHQAAERRVLEHIRSQGYFIVENEPDAQTRMAHPRVARVTVDRGGYNASRTSMDLPISQLVLRTAESASGPVVKLPTMGGSVPLFMIEEILHAPTITVPIANHDNNQHSYNENIRIRNLWDGIELMAALLAM
;
A
#
# COMPACT_ATOMS: atom_id res chain seq x y z
N MET A 1 31.49 -21.44 3.00
CA MET A 1 30.97 -20.06 3.15
C MET A 1 29.92 -19.83 2.06
N PRO A 2 28.80 -19.21 2.33
CA PRO A 2 27.82 -18.89 1.29
C PRO A 2 28.44 -17.93 0.27
N SER A 3 28.25 -18.24 -1.01
CA SER A 3 28.77 -17.42 -2.13
C SER A 3 27.80 -16.29 -2.55
N THR A 4 26.57 -16.38 -2.10
CA THR A 4 25.49 -15.43 -2.42
C THR A 4 24.66 -15.10 -1.19
N ALA A 5 24.10 -13.90 -1.16
CA ALA A 5 23.06 -13.50 -0.24
C ALA A 5 21.93 -12.83 -1.03
N THR A 6 20.69 -13.05 -0.61
CA THR A 6 19.50 -12.45 -1.26
C THR A 6 18.73 -11.66 -0.24
N ALA A 7 18.29 -10.47 -0.65
CA ALA A 7 17.36 -9.64 0.10
C ALA A 7 16.16 -9.27 -0.77
N THR A 8 14.97 -9.35 -0.21
CA THR A 8 13.75 -8.83 -0.83
C THR A 8 13.35 -7.55 -0.11
N ILE A 9 13.10 -6.49 -0.88
CA ILE A 9 12.75 -5.17 -0.35
C ILE A 9 11.35 -4.81 -0.83
N ASP A 10 10.43 -4.62 0.10
CA ASP A 10 9.10 -4.06 -0.14
C ASP A 10 9.11 -2.59 0.31
N ILE A 11 8.73 -1.66 -0.59
CA ILE A 11 8.75 -0.23 -0.33
C ILE A 11 7.32 0.26 -0.19
N ARG A 12 6.93 0.64 1.02
CA ARG A 12 5.62 1.23 1.29
C ARG A 12 5.69 2.74 1.12
N LEU A 13 4.93 3.24 0.16
CA LEU A 13 4.94 4.65 -0.22
C LEU A 13 3.90 5.46 0.56
N VAL A 14 4.14 6.77 0.64
CA VAL A 14 3.17 7.76 1.09
C VAL A 14 2.77 8.65 -0.09
N LYS A 15 1.63 9.31 -0.01
CA LYS A 15 1.15 10.24 -1.06
C LYS A 15 2.20 11.31 -1.34
N GLY A 16 2.47 11.52 -2.62
CA GLY A 16 3.48 12.47 -3.11
C GLY A 16 4.85 11.86 -3.39
N VAL A 17 5.05 10.58 -3.09
CA VAL A 17 6.26 9.85 -3.50
C VAL A 17 5.92 8.99 -4.71
N ASP A 18 6.62 9.25 -5.81
CA ASP A 18 6.51 8.47 -7.03
C ASP A 18 7.24 7.12 -6.89
N HIS A 19 6.55 6.02 -7.24
CA HIS A 19 7.10 4.66 -7.06
C HIS A 19 8.36 4.42 -7.90
N GLN A 20 8.41 4.93 -9.14
CA GLN A 20 9.59 4.78 -9.98
C GLN A 20 10.78 5.61 -9.47
N ALA A 21 10.50 6.79 -8.87
CA ALA A 21 11.55 7.58 -8.23
C ALA A 21 12.08 6.88 -6.97
N ALA A 22 11.24 6.21 -6.19
CA ALA A 22 11.66 5.42 -5.04
C ALA A 22 12.56 4.25 -5.48
N GLU A 23 12.16 3.52 -6.53
CA GLU A 23 12.95 2.45 -7.14
C GLU A 23 14.33 2.96 -7.58
N ARG A 24 14.38 4.04 -8.37
CA ARG A 24 15.65 4.62 -8.82
C ARG A 24 16.58 4.98 -7.66
N ARG A 25 16.04 5.55 -6.57
CA ARG A 25 16.83 5.88 -5.36
C ARG A 25 17.45 4.64 -4.72
N VAL A 26 16.73 3.52 -4.67
CA VAL A 26 17.29 2.26 -4.15
C VAL A 26 18.42 1.77 -5.05
N LEU A 27 18.23 1.77 -6.36
CA LEU A 27 19.28 1.37 -7.31
C LEU A 27 20.51 2.27 -7.23
N GLU A 28 20.31 3.59 -7.12
CA GLU A 28 21.41 4.56 -6.94
C GLU A 28 22.13 4.33 -5.61
N HIS A 29 21.40 4.03 -4.55
CA HIS A 29 22.01 3.71 -3.26
C HIS A 29 22.88 2.45 -3.36
N ILE A 30 22.40 1.37 -3.99
CA ILE A 30 23.17 0.16 -4.18
C ILE A 30 24.46 0.45 -4.98
N ARG A 31 24.38 1.26 -6.04
CA ARG A 31 25.56 1.70 -6.81
C ARG A 31 26.53 2.52 -5.96
N SER A 32 26.02 3.45 -5.14
CA SER A 32 26.86 4.28 -4.25
C SER A 32 27.61 3.47 -3.20
N GLN A 33 27.11 2.27 -2.85
CA GLN A 33 27.82 1.33 -1.99
C GLN A 33 28.91 0.52 -2.71
N GLY A 34 29.17 0.83 -3.97
CA GLY A 34 30.22 0.19 -4.77
C GLY A 34 29.81 -1.12 -5.44
N TYR A 35 28.53 -1.40 -5.55
CA TYR A 35 28.05 -2.56 -6.27
C TYR A 35 27.87 -2.27 -7.76
N PHE A 36 28.37 -3.18 -8.59
CA PHE A 36 28.05 -3.24 -10.00
C PHE A 36 26.71 -3.96 -10.18
N ILE A 37 25.70 -3.25 -10.70
CA ILE A 37 24.34 -3.82 -10.86
C ILE A 37 24.24 -4.51 -12.20
N VAL A 38 23.69 -5.73 -12.19
CA VAL A 38 23.31 -6.51 -13.37
C VAL A 38 21.85 -6.95 -13.27
N GLU A 39 21.20 -7.16 -14.41
CA GLU A 39 19.82 -7.64 -14.47
C GLU A 39 19.76 -9.18 -14.53
N ASN A 40 20.74 -9.79 -15.15
CA ASN A 40 20.85 -11.23 -15.32
C ASN A 40 21.95 -11.83 -14.45
N GLU A 41 22.04 -13.16 -14.41
CA GLU A 41 23.12 -13.83 -13.71
C GLU A 41 24.48 -13.38 -14.26
N PRO A 42 25.38 -12.83 -13.41
CA PRO A 42 26.67 -12.34 -13.86
C PRO A 42 27.57 -13.49 -14.32
N ASP A 43 28.19 -13.32 -15.47
CA ASP A 43 29.18 -14.25 -15.99
C ASP A 43 30.52 -14.19 -15.23
N ALA A 44 31.42 -15.09 -15.55
CA ALA A 44 32.76 -15.17 -14.93
C ALA A 44 33.57 -13.89 -15.15
N GLN A 45 33.47 -13.27 -16.31
CA GLN A 45 34.21 -12.07 -16.67
C GLN A 45 33.71 -10.88 -15.78
N THR A 46 32.42 -10.71 -15.69
CA THR A 46 31.81 -9.69 -14.81
C THR A 46 32.24 -9.87 -13.35
N ARG A 47 32.22 -11.13 -12.84
CA ARG A 47 32.63 -11.42 -11.47
C ARG A 47 34.11 -11.16 -11.20
N MET A 48 34.97 -11.38 -12.22
CA MET A 48 36.39 -11.06 -12.08
C MET A 48 36.68 -9.55 -12.19
N ALA A 49 35.92 -8.83 -13.01
CA ALA A 49 36.07 -7.40 -13.19
C ALA A 49 35.57 -6.55 -12.03
N HIS A 50 34.56 -7.04 -11.30
CA HIS A 50 33.90 -6.29 -10.23
C HIS A 50 33.94 -7.06 -8.90
N PRO A 51 34.56 -6.50 -7.83
CA PRO A 51 34.66 -7.16 -6.54
C PRO A 51 33.31 -7.27 -5.81
N ARG A 52 32.33 -6.44 -6.19
CA ARG A 52 30.97 -6.44 -5.65
C ARG A 52 29.99 -6.37 -6.80
N VAL A 53 29.23 -7.45 -6.98
CA VAL A 53 28.18 -7.52 -8.00
C VAL A 53 26.85 -7.75 -7.32
N ALA A 54 25.83 -7.02 -7.72
CA ALA A 54 24.44 -7.22 -7.29
C ALA A 54 23.56 -7.49 -8.52
N ARG A 55 22.93 -8.65 -8.54
CA ARG A 55 21.82 -8.86 -9.47
C ARG A 55 20.56 -8.28 -8.85
N VAL A 56 19.93 -7.34 -9.54
CA VAL A 56 18.71 -6.68 -9.07
C VAL A 56 17.58 -6.97 -10.04
N THR A 57 16.52 -7.55 -9.51
CA THR A 57 15.26 -7.74 -10.23
C THR A 57 14.23 -6.81 -9.62
N VAL A 58 13.57 -6.00 -10.43
CA VAL A 58 12.51 -5.10 -10.01
C VAL A 58 11.18 -5.67 -10.46
N ASP A 59 10.27 -5.83 -9.50
CA ASP A 59 8.87 -6.12 -9.81
C ASP A 59 8.20 -4.82 -10.32
N ARG A 60 7.69 -4.86 -11.53
CA ARG A 60 7.05 -3.70 -12.18
C ARG A 60 5.59 -3.48 -11.75
N GLY A 61 5.09 -4.26 -10.79
CA GLY A 61 3.74 -4.13 -10.23
C GLY A 61 3.53 -3.00 -9.23
N GLY A 62 4.54 -2.12 -9.05
CA GLY A 62 4.46 -0.99 -8.12
C GLY A 62 3.48 0.10 -8.55
N TYR A 63 2.90 0.77 -7.57
CA TYR A 63 1.97 1.88 -7.78
C TYR A 63 2.09 2.95 -6.67
N ASN A 64 1.61 4.15 -6.98
CA ASN A 64 1.66 5.27 -6.06
C ASN A 64 0.65 5.13 -4.92
N ALA A 65 0.95 5.73 -3.77
CA ALA A 65 0.02 5.77 -2.65
C ALA A 65 -1.19 6.66 -2.96
N SER A 66 -2.38 6.18 -2.63
CA SER A 66 -3.62 6.94 -2.69
C SER A 66 -3.92 7.64 -1.36
N ARG A 67 -4.50 8.83 -1.42
CA ARG A 67 -4.96 9.57 -0.24
C ARG A 67 -6.04 10.57 -0.63
N THR A 68 -7.20 10.43 -0.04
CA THR A 68 -8.29 11.41 -0.15
C THR A 68 -8.20 12.41 1.02
N SER A 69 -8.30 13.72 0.72
CA SER A 69 -8.37 14.73 1.79
C SER A 69 -9.64 14.60 2.60
N MET A 70 -9.51 14.69 3.91
CA MET A 70 -10.66 14.68 4.82
C MET A 70 -11.50 15.95 4.71
N ASP A 71 -10.94 17.06 4.19
CA ASP A 71 -11.62 18.35 4.05
C ASP A 71 -12.53 18.42 2.82
N LEU A 72 -12.50 17.43 1.93
CA LEU A 72 -13.39 17.41 0.78
C LEU A 72 -14.86 17.34 1.23
N PRO A 73 -15.77 18.02 0.52
CA PRO A 73 -17.20 17.97 0.83
C PRO A 73 -17.76 16.56 0.93
N ILE A 74 -17.34 15.67 0.03
CA ILE A 74 -17.72 14.25 0.06
C ILE A 74 -17.18 13.52 1.29
N SER A 75 -15.96 13.78 1.70
CA SER A 75 -15.37 13.19 2.91
C SER A 75 -16.13 13.63 4.15
N GLN A 76 -16.50 14.90 4.23
CA GLN A 76 -17.29 15.44 5.31
C GLN A 76 -18.73 14.89 5.31
N LEU A 77 -19.32 14.67 4.13
CA LEU A 77 -20.64 14.05 4.02
C LEU A 77 -20.60 12.60 4.52
N VAL A 78 -19.64 11.80 4.05
CA VAL A 78 -19.44 10.41 4.51
C VAL A 78 -19.25 10.34 6.03
N LEU A 79 -18.43 11.24 6.60
CA LEU A 79 -18.20 11.29 8.05
C LEU A 79 -19.49 11.57 8.82
N ARG A 80 -20.26 12.59 8.42
CA ARG A 80 -21.55 12.91 9.08
C ARG A 80 -22.57 11.78 8.96
N THR A 81 -22.65 11.15 7.80
CA THR A 81 -23.55 10.02 7.59
C THR A 81 -23.15 8.83 8.46
N ALA A 82 -21.86 8.51 8.53
CA ALA A 82 -21.35 7.44 9.39
C ALA A 82 -21.59 7.74 10.87
N GLU A 83 -21.33 8.97 11.33
CA GLU A 83 -21.62 9.40 12.71
C GLU A 83 -23.12 9.34 13.05
N SER A 84 -23.99 9.66 12.08
CA SER A 84 -25.45 9.58 12.27
C SER A 84 -25.95 8.14 12.36
N ALA A 85 -25.36 7.22 11.58
CA ALA A 85 -25.77 5.82 11.51
C ALA A 85 -25.19 4.97 12.66
N SER A 86 -23.94 5.23 13.04
CA SER A 86 -23.18 4.35 13.95
C SER A 86 -22.72 5.04 15.25
N GLY A 87 -23.01 6.32 15.45
CA GLY A 87 -22.46 7.11 16.54
C GLY A 87 -21.03 7.58 16.26
N PRO A 88 -20.29 8.01 17.30
CA PRO A 88 -18.96 8.58 17.13
C PRO A 88 -18.00 7.65 16.40
N VAL A 89 -17.33 8.14 15.34
CA VAL A 89 -16.39 7.37 14.52
C VAL A 89 -14.96 7.84 14.73
N VAL A 90 -14.01 6.92 14.62
CA VAL A 90 -12.58 7.24 14.64
C VAL A 90 -12.17 7.67 13.23
N LYS A 91 -11.60 8.86 13.13
CA LYS A 91 -11.16 9.48 11.87
C LYS A 91 -9.67 9.26 11.68
N LEU A 92 -9.30 8.45 10.69
CA LEU A 92 -7.91 8.16 10.36
C LEU A 92 -7.55 8.85 9.04
N PRO A 93 -6.67 9.87 9.07
CA PRO A 93 -6.25 10.59 7.86
C PRO A 93 -5.38 9.74 6.93
N THR A 94 -4.80 8.66 7.45
CA THR A 94 -3.99 7.71 6.70
C THR A 94 -4.07 6.33 7.35
N MET A 95 -3.94 5.30 6.53
CA MET A 95 -3.93 3.92 6.98
C MET A 95 -2.81 3.17 6.25
N GLY A 96 -2.08 2.33 6.96
CA GLY A 96 -1.12 1.42 6.36
C GLY A 96 -1.84 0.23 5.73
N GLY A 97 -1.53 -0.04 4.47
CA GLY A 97 -2.11 -1.15 3.72
C GLY A 97 -1.94 -0.94 2.23
N SER A 98 -2.04 -2.00 1.44
CA SER A 98 -1.97 -1.94 -0.01
C SER A 98 -3.25 -2.47 -0.60
N VAL A 99 -4.01 -1.56 -1.19
CA VAL A 99 -5.21 -1.86 -1.98
C VAL A 99 -5.06 -1.08 -3.28
N PRO A 100 -5.41 -1.62 -4.45
CA PRO A 100 -5.19 -0.96 -5.74
C PRO A 100 -6.16 0.21 -5.99
N LEU A 101 -6.31 1.10 -5.00
CA LEU A 101 -7.16 2.29 -5.07
C LEU A 101 -6.63 3.33 -6.07
N PHE A 102 -5.34 3.26 -6.41
CA PHE A 102 -4.74 4.14 -7.40
C PHE A 102 -5.48 4.11 -8.74
N MET A 103 -6.02 2.97 -9.16
CA MET A 103 -6.79 2.87 -10.40
C MET A 103 -8.05 3.73 -10.36
N ILE A 104 -8.72 3.82 -9.22
CA ILE A 104 -9.91 4.66 -9.06
C ILE A 104 -9.52 6.14 -9.08
N GLU A 105 -8.45 6.49 -8.35
CA GLU A 105 -7.97 7.87 -8.27
C GLU A 105 -7.37 8.35 -9.61
N GLU A 106 -6.54 7.54 -10.27
CA GLU A 106 -5.80 7.96 -11.47
C GLU A 106 -6.62 7.81 -12.76
N ILE A 107 -7.48 6.79 -12.86
CA ILE A 107 -8.27 6.53 -14.08
C ILE A 107 -9.63 7.19 -14.03
N LEU A 108 -10.33 7.08 -12.89
CA LEU A 108 -11.69 7.61 -12.75
C LEU A 108 -11.71 9.03 -12.14
N HIS A 109 -10.57 9.52 -11.65
CA HIS A 109 -10.45 10.80 -10.94
C HIS A 109 -11.45 10.94 -9.78
N ALA A 110 -11.78 9.82 -9.14
CA ALA A 110 -12.73 9.75 -8.05
C ALA A 110 -12.01 9.59 -6.71
N PRO A 111 -12.40 10.34 -5.68
CA PRO A 111 -11.87 10.15 -4.33
C PRO A 111 -12.31 8.80 -3.76
N THR A 112 -11.43 8.15 -3.02
CA THR A 112 -11.71 6.89 -2.35
C THR A 112 -11.69 7.07 -0.85
N ILE A 113 -12.68 6.52 -0.15
CA ILE A 113 -12.82 6.58 1.30
C ILE A 113 -13.04 5.17 1.81
N THR A 114 -12.17 4.71 2.70
CA THR A 114 -12.31 3.40 3.31
C THR A 114 -13.20 3.50 4.55
N VAL A 115 -14.27 2.72 4.56
CA VAL A 115 -15.19 2.60 5.71
C VAL A 115 -15.16 1.14 6.17
N PRO A 116 -14.36 0.80 7.19
CA PRO A 116 -14.25 -0.58 7.68
C PRO A 116 -15.48 -0.99 8.46
N ILE A 117 -15.89 -2.26 8.30
CA ILE A 117 -17.02 -2.86 9.03
C ILE A 117 -16.59 -4.02 9.93
N ALA A 118 -15.43 -4.61 9.68
CA ALA A 118 -14.93 -5.72 10.47
C ALA A 118 -14.40 -5.27 11.84
N ASN A 119 -14.43 -6.19 12.81
CA ASN A 119 -13.80 -5.96 14.11
C ASN A 119 -12.28 -5.87 13.98
N HIS A 120 -11.65 -5.08 14.86
CA HIS A 120 -10.18 -4.87 14.85
C HIS A 120 -9.36 -6.12 15.12
N ASP A 121 -9.96 -7.10 15.80
CA ASP A 121 -9.37 -8.36 16.21
C ASP A 121 -9.82 -9.54 15.33
N ASN A 122 -10.10 -9.26 14.05
CA ASN A 122 -10.63 -10.24 13.10
C ASN A 122 -9.59 -11.23 12.57
N ASN A 123 -8.35 -11.18 13.03
CA ASN A 123 -7.22 -11.98 12.54
C ASN A 123 -7.00 -11.90 11.04
N GLN A 124 -7.18 -10.72 10.43
CA GLN A 124 -7.01 -10.49 9.00
C GLN A 124 -5.68 -11.07 8.49
N HIS A 125 -5.74 -11.84 7.42
CA HIS A 125 -4.62 -12.54 6.80
C HIS A 125 -3.98 -13.64 7.67
N SER A 126 -4.70 -14.16 8.67
CA SER A 126 -4.22 -15.18 9.58
C SER A 126 -5.25 -16.29 9.82
N TYR A 127 -4.89 -17.26 10.66
CA TYR A 127 -5.81 -18.34 11.06
C TYR A 127 -7.03 -17.78 11.77
N ASN A 128 -8.20 -18.40 11.54
CA ASN A 128 -9.47 -18.00 12.12
C ASN A 128 -9.85 -16.55 11.83
N GLU A 129 -9.56 -16.08 10.62
CA GLU A 129 -10.08 -14.80 10.16
C GLU A 129 -11.61 -14.79 10.31
N ASN A 130 -12.13 -13.77 10.96
CA ASN A 130 -13.52 -13.75 11.40
C ASN A 130 -14.13 -12.35 11.41
N ILE A 131 -15.45 -12.29 11.38
CA ILE A 131 -16.23 -11.08 11.63
C ILE A 131 -17.29 -11.38 12.68
N ARG A 132 -17.45 -10.48 13.64
CA ARG A 132 -18.58 -10.56 14.57
C ARG A 132 -19.89 -10.32 13.82
N ILE A 133 -20.88 -11.16 14.06
CA ILE A 133 -22.20 -11.05 13.41
C ILE A 133 -22.81 -9.66 13.63
N ARG A 134 -22.63 -9.08 14.81
CA ARG A 134 -23.07 -7.72 15.08
C ARG A 134 -22.40 -6.70 14.14
N ASN A 135 -21.08 -6.77 13.97
CA ASN A 135 -20.36 -5.89 13.04
C ASN A 135 -20.87 -6.03 11.60
N LEU A 136 -21.26 -7.24 11.19
CA LEU A 136 -21.87 -7.44 9.88
C LEU A 136 -23.19 -6.69 9.74
N TRP A 137 -24.08 -6.78 10.72
CA TRP A 137 -25.37 -6.08 10.70
C TRP A 137 -25.19 -4.56 10.78
N ASP A 138 -24.38 -4.08 11.73
CA ASP A 138 -24.06 -2.66 11.87
C ASP A 138 -23.43 -2.12 10.57
N GLY A 139 -22.59 -2.94 9.90
CA GLY A 139 -21.98 -2.61 8.62
C GLY A 139 -22.99 -2.50 7.47
N ILE A 140 -24.01 -3.37 7.42
CA ILE A 140 -25.09 -3.31 6.42
C ILE A 140 -25.88 -2.01 6.59
N GLU A 141 -26.24 -1.66 7.83
CA GLU A 141 -26.97 -0.41 8.14
C GLU A 141 -26.13 0.81 7.74
N LEU A 142 -24.83 0.82 8.08
CA LEU A 142 -23.93 1.89 7.70
C LEU A 142 -23.80 2.03 6.18
N MET A 143 -23.62 0.92 5.45
CA MET A 143 -23.55 0.97 3.98
C MET A 143 -24.86 1.42 3.35
N ALA A 144 -26.02 1.01 3.89
CA ALA A 144 -27.32 1.49 3.43
C ALA A 144 -27.45 3.01 3.62
N ALA A 145 -27.03 3.54 4.77
CA ALA A 145 -27.02 4.98 5.02
C ALA A 145 -26.10 5.75 4.05
N LEU A 146 -24.91 5.21 3.77
CA LEU A 146 -23.97 5.82 2.82
C LEU A 146 -24.48 5.79 1.37
N LEU A 147 -25.22 4.76 0.98
CA LEU A 147 -25.79 4.69 -0.36
C LEU A 147 -27.02 5.59 -0.54
N ALA A 148 -27.65 6.01 0.55
CA ALA A 148 -28.82 6.89 0.56
C ALA A 148 -28.47 8.38 0.72
N MET A 149 -27.18 8.76 0.84
CA MET A 149 -26.75 10.15 1.04
C MET A 149 -26.74 10.98 -0.24
#